data_a1d267159ccb23e0983d135a4770c776
#
_entry.id   a1d267159ccb23e0983d135a4770c776
#
_cell.length_a   1.000
_cell.length_b   1.000
_cell.length_c   1.000
_cell.angle_alpha   90.00
_cell.angle_beta   90.00
_cell.angle_gamma   90.00
#
_symmetry.space_group_name_H-M   'P 1'
#
loop_
_entity.id
_entity.type
_entity.pdbx_description
1 polymer ?
#
loop_
_entity_poly.entity_id
_entity_poly.type
_entity_poly.pdbx_seq_one_letter_code
_entity_poly.pdbx_strand_id
1 'polypeptide(L)'
;MLINSLDHCSIRTTKLQETRDFFVDILGLEDGERPDFPFPGAWPYTDSAAVIHLIGVDPDDPSGLQQYVGGEIREEALQGSGAFDHIAFRANDPSVLIDRLKKNDYEYRERQVPNMDLFQVFVEDPNGITIELNYWGKDEPTA
;
A
#
# COMPACT_ATOMS: atom_id res chain seq x y z
N MET A 1 -7.15 -17.99 -19.82
CA MET A 1 -7.71 -17.61 -18.50
C MET A 1 -8.63 -16.40 -18.65
N LEU A 2 -9.67 -16.34 -17.85
CA LEU A 2 -10.59 -15.19 -17.86
C LEU A 2 -10.02 -13.97 -17.12
N ILE A 3 -9.14 -14.19 -16.14
CA ILE A 3 -8.49 -13.12 -15.38
C ILE A 3 -7.03 -13.04 -15.81
N ASN A 4 -6.57 -11.85 -16.19
CA ASN A 4 -5.24 -11.64 -16.74
C ASN A 4 -4.21 -11.26 -15.67
N SER A 5 -4.59 -10.39 -14.74
CA SER A 5 -3.66 -9.87 -13.73
C SER A 5 -4.42 -9.16 -12.62
N LEU A 6 -3.74 -8.89 -11.52
CA LEU A 6 -4.24 -7.99 -10.50
C LEU A 6 -4.05 -6.56 -11.01
N ASP A 7 -5.11 -5.75 -10.99
CA ASP A 7 -5.05 -4.36 -11.45
C ASP A 7 -4.50 -3.44 -10.36
N HIS A 8 -5.20 -3.34 -9.25
CA HIS A 8 -4.80 -2.50 -8.12
C HIS A 8 -5.47 -2.92 -6.83
N CYS A 9 -5.00 -2.34 -5.73
CA CYS A 9 -5.68 -2.35 -4.43
C CYS A 9 -6.08 -0.92 -4.09
N SER A 10 -7.28 -0.74 -3.52
CA SER A 10 -7.75 0.56 -3.06
C SER A 10 -7.76 0.61 -1.54
N ILE A 11 -7.29 1.70 -0.98
CA ILE A 11 -7.21 1.95 0.46
C ILE A 11 -7.99 3.22 0.79
N ARG A 12 -9.01 3.09 1.62
CA ARG A 12 -9.71 4.23 2.21
C ARG A 12 -8.92 4.73 3.41
N THR A 13 -8.77 6.04 3.54
CA THR A 13 -7.99 6.61 4.64
C THR A 13 -8.50 7.98 5.05
N THR A 14 -8.50 8.23 6.36
CA THR A 14 -8.67 9.58 6.91
C THR A 14 -7.34 10.32 7.02
N LYS A 15 -6.23 9.65 6.63
CA LYS A 15 -4.85 10.15 6.74
C LYS A 15 -4.19 10.14 5.37
N LEU A 16 -4.82 10.81 4.40
CA LEU A 16 -4.40 10.74 2.99
C LEU A 16 -2.95 11.18 2.80
N GLN A 17 -2.55 12.33 3.34
CA GLN A 17 -1.19 12.84 3.15
C GLN A 17 -0.13 11.92 3.76
N GLU A 18 -0.35 11.46 4.98
CA GLU A 18 0.56 10.54 5.66
C GLU A 18 0.68 9.21 4.91
N THR A 19 -0.44 8.70 4.40
CA THR A 19 -0.47 7.45 3.64
C THR A 19 0.22 7.62 2.29
N ARG A 20 -0.04 8.73 1.59
CA ARG A 20 0.68 9.06 0.36
C ARG A 20 2.18 9.12 0.60
N ASP A 21 2.62 9.82 1.64
CA ASP A 21 4.04 9.96 1.97
C ASP A 21 4.67 8.61 2.30
N PHE A 22 3.93 7.72 2.96
CA PHE A 22 4.40 6.37 3.23
C PHE A 22 4.68 5.59 1.93
N PHE A 23 3.72 5.55 1.03
CA PHE A 23 3.89 4.79 -0.22
C PHE A 23 4.91 5.43 -1.17
N VAL A 24 4.96 6.75 -1.23
CA VAL A 24 5.85 7.48 -2.15
C VAL A 24 7.24 7.69 -1.54
N ASP A 25 7.32 8.31 -0.37
CA ASP A 25 8.61 8.74 0.19
C ASP A 25 9.35 7.59 0.89
N ILE A 26 8.63 6.66 1.51
CA ILE A 26 9.23 5.53 2.23
C ILE A 26 9.39 4.33 1.28
N LEU A 27 8.32 3.86 0.66
CA LEU A 27 8.36 2.68 -0.21
C LEU A 27 8.90 2.97 -1.61
N GLY A 28 8.90 4.22 -2.03
CA GLY A 28 9.49 4.62 -3.30
C GLY A 28 8.60 4.48 -4.52
N LEU A 29 7.28 4.38 -4.32
CA LEU A 29 6.36 4.46 -5.45
C LEU A 29 6.29 5.90 -5.96
N GLU A 30 5.82 6.09 -7.19
CA GLU A 30 5.67 7.41 -7.78
C GLU A 30 4.23 7.90 -7.64
N ASP A 31 4.04 9.14 -7.21
CA ASP A 31 2.74 9.79 -7.17
C ASP A 31 2.40 10.24 -8.60
N GLY A 32 1.41 9.62 -9.20
CA GLY A 32 1.09 9.82 -10.61
C GLY A 32 -0.34 10.30 -10.85
N GLU A 33 -0.68 10.33 -12.12
CA GLU A 33 -2.00 10.82 -12.58
C GLU A 33 -3.14 9.95 -12.07
N ARG A 34 -4.26 10.60 -11.76
CA ARG A 34 -5.52 9.94 -11.42
C ARG A 34 -6.69 10.70 -12.05
N PRO A 35 -7.80 10.02 -12.33
CA PRO A 35 -9.00 10.70 -12.77
C PRO A 35 -9.50 11.75 -11.76
N ASP A 36 -10.24 12.73 -12.23
CA ASP A 36 -10.81 13.77 -11.40
C ASP A 36 -12.08 13.26 -10.71
N PHE A 37 -11.89 12.56 -9.58
CA PHE A 37 -12.99 12.03 -8.77
C PHE A 37 -13.55 13.08 -7.81
N PRO A 38 -14.82 12.91 -7.34
CA PRO A 38 -15.43 13.84 -6.38
C PRO A 38 -14.94 13.66 -4.93
N PHE A 39 -13.77 13.06 -4.74
CA PHE A 39 -13.12 12.87 -3.45
C PHE A 39 -11.60 13.00 -3.60
N PRO A 40 -10.88 13.41 -2.54
CA PRO A 40 -9.42 13.49 -2.60
C PRO A 40 -8.80 12.10 -2.66
N GLY A 41 -7.60 12.01 -3.23
CA GLY A 41 -6.88 10.74 -3.33
C GLY A 41 -5.50 10.92 -3.92
N ALA A 42 -4.82 9.80 -4.08
CA ALA A 42 -3.54 9.71 -4.74
C ALA A 42 -3.38 8.32 -5.34
N TRP A 43 -2.67 8.23 -6.44
CA TRP A 43 -2.39 6.96 -7.11
C TRP A 43 -0.89 6.72 -7.15
N PRO A 44 -0.33 6.03 -6.14
CA PRO A 44 1.05 5.56 -6.20
C PRO A 44 1.27 4.50 -7.28
N TYR A 45 2.28 4.72 -8.11
CA TYR A 45 2.63 3.86 -9.25
C TYR A 45 3.90 3.07 -8.98
N THR A 46 3.94 1.84 -9.46
CA THR A 46 5.20 1.17 -9.82
C THR A 46 5.59 1.62 -11.23
N ASP A 47 6.68 1.10 -11.79
CA ASP A 47 7.11 1.43 -13.17
C ASP A 47 6.02 1.17 -14.22
N SER A 48 5.08 0.29 -13.94
CA SER A 48 4.15 -0.19 -14.96
C SER A 48 2.69 0.22 -14.73
N ALA A 49 2.27 0.49 -13.48
CA ALA A 49 0.86 0.69 -13.19
C ALA A 49 0.61 1.41 -11.86
N ALA A 50 -0.55 2.05 -11.78
CA ALA A 50 -1.08 2.61 -10.54
C ALA A 50 -1.61 1.46 -9.67
N VAL A 51 -0.73 0.83 -8.93
CA VAL A 51 -1.03 -0.40 -8.18
C VAL A 51 -1.76 -0.16 -6.87
N ILE A 52 -1.68 1.06 -6.32
CA ILE A 52 -2.39 1.47 -5.11
C ILE A 52 -3.24 2.69 -5.45
N HIS A 53 -4.52 2.63 -5.11
CA HIS A 53 -5.42 3.78 -5.21
C HIS A 53 -5.78 4.22 -3.80
N LEU A 54 -5.29 5.38 -3.39
CA LEU A 54 -5.64 5.96 -2.10
C LEU A 54 -6.90 6.79 -2.25
N ILE A 55 -7.83 6.57 -1.35
CA ILE A 55 -9.12 7.24 -1.32
C ILE A 55 -9.20 8.01 -0.01
N GLY A 56 -9.11 9.34 -0.10
CA GLY A 56 -9.22 10.21 1.07
C GLY A 56 -10.66 10.33 1.53
N VAL A 57 -10.87 10.06 2.82
CA VAL A 57 -12.18 10.18 3.44
C VAL A 57 -12.11 11.29 4.49
N ASP A 58 -12.93 12.34 4.30
CA ASP A 58 -13.17 13.31 5.36
C ASP A 58 -14.29 12.73 6.25
N PRO A 59 -14.01 12.41 7.53
CA PRO A 59 -15.02 11.84 8.40
C PRO A 59 -16.16 12.83 8.69
N ASP A 60 -15.92 14.13 8.54
CA ASP A 60 -16.92 15.18 8.72
C ASP A 60 -17.75 15.41 7.45
N ASP A 61 -17.24 15.04 6.28
CA ASP A 61 -17.96 15.16 5.01
C ASP A 61 -17.58 14.03 4.03
N PRO A 62 -18.11 12.81 4.21
CA PRO A 62 -17.81 11.67 3.34
C PRO A 62 -18.64 11.66 2.04
N SER A 63 -19.42 12.72 1.77
CA SER A 63 -20.43 12.71 0.70
C SER A 63 -19.87 12.41 -0.70
N GLY A 64 -18.69 12.92 -1.04
CA GLY A 64 -18.09 12.67 -2.36
C GLY A 64 -17.82 11.20 -2.61
N LEU A 65 -17.24 10.52 -1.63
CA LEU A 65 -16.95 9.09 -1.73
C LEU A 65 -18.23 8.26 -1.64
N GLN A 66 -19.14 8.62 -0.74
CA GLN A 66 -20.43 7.92 -0.62
C GLN A 66 -21.21 7.95 -1.93
N GLN A 67 -21.20 9.09 -2.62
CA GLN A 67 -21.82 9.21 -3.93
C GLN A 67 -21.18 8.27 -4.95
N TYR A 68 -19.87 8.17 -4.94
CA TYR A 68 -19.11 7.30 -5.87
C TYR A 68 -19.35 5.81 -5.61
N VAL A 69 -19.29 5.36 -4.34
CA VAL A 69 -19.47 3.95 -3.99
C VAL A 69 -20.92 3.55 -3.82
N GLY A 70 -21.85 4.49 -3.73
CA GLY A 70 -23.28 4.23 -3.66
C GLY A 70 -23.81 3.84 -2.28
N GLY A 71 -23.12 4.21 -1.20
CA GLY A 71 -23.58 3.87 0.14
C GLY A 71 -22.73 4.44 1.26
N GLU A 72 -23.12 4.14 2.50
CA GLU A 72 -22.41 4.59 3.68
C GLU A 72 -21.04 3.91 3.84
N ILE A 73 -20.09 4.67 4.41
CA ILE A 73 -18.77 4.15 4.77
C ILE A 73 -18.73 4.05 6.28
N ARG A 74 -18.53 2.84 6.79
CA ARG A 74 -18.45 2.59 8.23
C ARG A 74 -17.09 3.01 8.76
N GLU A 75 -17.05 3.53 9.97
CA GLU A 75 -15.82 3.98 10.62
C GLU A 75 -14.80 2.85 10.76
N GLU A 76 -15.23 1.64 11.11
CA GLU A 76 -14.36 0.48 11.23
C GLU A 76 -13.73 0.05 9.89
N ALA A 77 -14.29 0.49 8.77
CA ALA A 77 -13.74 0.22 7.43
C ALA A 77 -12.61 1.19 7.04
N LEU A 78 -12.23 2.11 7.92
CA LEU A 78 -11.19 3.11 7.68
C LEU A 78 -9.86 2.76 8.32
N GLN A 79 -9.78 1.63 9.02
CA GLN A 79 -8.56 1.16 9.68
C GLN A 79 -8.41 -0.34 9.58
N GLY A 80 -7.13 -0.79 9.49
CA GLY A 80 -6.82 -2.21 9.38
C GLY A 80 -7.24 -2.79 8.05
N SER A 81 -7.22 -4.11 7.93
CA SER A 81 -7.51 -4.82 6.69
C SER A 81 -8.60 -5.88 6.80
N GLY A 82 -9.17 -6.11 7.99
CA GLY A 82 -10.19 -7.14 8.20
C GLY A 82 -9.66 -8.53 7.87
N ALA A 83 -10.36 -9.27 7.03
CA ALA A 83 -9.93 -10.58 6.56
C ALA A 83 -8.81 -10.53 5.52
N PHE A 84 -8.49 -9.37 4.99
CA PHE A 84 -7.38 -9.14 4.06
C PHE A 84 -6.10 -8.99 4.87
N ASP A 85 -5.17 -9.92 4.75
CA ASP A 85 -4.00 -9.98 5.64
C ASP A 85 -2.93 -8.94 5.32
N HIS A 86 -2.46 -8.91 4.08
CA HIS A 86 -1.38 -7.99 3.70
C HIS A 86 -1.33 -7.76 2.19
N ILE A 87 -0.57 -6.73 1.81
CA ILE A 87 -0.18 -6.47 0.42
C ILE A 87 1.30 -6.77 0.32
N ALA A 88 1.70 -7.59 -0.65
CA ALA A 88 3.10 -7.93 -0.86
C ALA A 88 3.63 -7.33 -2.16
N PHE A 89 4.83 -6.74 -2.09
CA PHE A 89 5.55 -6.23 -3.24
C PHE A 89 6.88 -6.98 -3.40
N ARG A 90 7.31 -7.18 -4.63
CA ARG A 90 8.69 -7.50 -4.92
C ARG A 90 9.50 -6.21 -4.86
N ALA A 91 10.65 -6.25 -4.21
CA ALA A 91 11.44 -5.05 -3.97
C ALA A 91 12.93 -5.34 -4.13
N ASN A 92 13.70 -4.27 -4.22
CA ASN A 92 15.15 -4.29 -4.32
C ASN A 92 15.75 -3.41 -3.23
N ASP A 93 17.02 -3.67 -2.87
CA ASP A 93 17.80 -2.84 -1.96
C ASP A 93 17.18 -2.69 -0.57
N PRO A 94 17.10 -3.78 0.22
CA PRO A 94 16.48 -3.72 1.53
C PRO A 94 17.12 -2.71 2.49
N SER A 95 18.42 -2.45 2.36
CA SER A 95 19.10 -1.48 3.21
C SER A 95 18.56 -0.06 3.05
N VAL A 96 18.17 0.31 1.83
CA VAL A 96 17.59 1.64 1.55
C VAL A 96 16.25 1.80 2.26
N LEU A 97 15.39 0.79 2.18
CA LEU A 97 14.10 0.81 2.88
C LEU A 97 14.29 0.85 4.39
N ILE A 98 15.15 -0.01 4.92
CA ILE A 98 15.39 -0.09 6.37
C ILE A 98 15.89 1.24 6.90
N ASP A 99 16.82 1.91 6.19
CA ASP A 99 17.30 3.24 6.58
C ASP A 99 16.17 4.27 6.62
N ARG A 100 15.27 4.25 5.62
CA ARG A 100 14.12 5.16 5.59
C ARG A 100 13.14 4.90 6.73
N LEU A 101 12.89 3.63 7.04
CA LEU A 101 12.02 3.24 8.15
C LEU A 101 12.59 3.74 9.48
N LYS A 102 13.88 3.54 9.70
CA LYS A 102 14.54 4.01 10.93
C LYS A 102 14.51 5.54 11.07
N LYS A 103 14.80 6.25 9.98
CA LYS A 103 14.79 7.73 9.98
C LYS A 103 13.42 8.34 10.25
N ASN A 104 12.36 7.62 9.91
CA ASN A 104 10.98 8.09 10.05
C ASN A 104 10.25 7.42 11.21
N ASP A 105 10.97 6.73 12.09
CA ASP A 105 10.46 6.11 13.31
C ASP A 105 9.33 5.09 13.05
N TYR A 106 9.40 4.36 11.93
CA TYR A 106 8.49 3.26 11.67
C TYR A 106 8.98 1.99 12.34
N GLU A 107 8.09 1.31 13.05
CA GLU A 107 8.32 -0.05 13.50
C GLU A 107 8.24 -0.99 12.32
N TYR A 108 9.13 -1.97 12.27
CA TYR A 108 9.15 -2.97 11.20
C TYR A 108 9.74 -4.28 11.71
N ARG A 109 9.55 -5.34 10.94
CA ARG A 109 10.07 -6.66 11.27
C ARG A 109 10.80 -7.23 10.06
N GLU A 110 11.95 -7.84 10.31
CA GLU A 110 12.73 -8.56 9.29
C GLU A 110 12.52 -10.06 9.45
N ARG A 111 12.57 -10.77 8.33
CA ARG A 111 12.52 -12.23 8.33
C ARG A 111 13.35 -12.80 7.19
N GLN A 112 14.26 -13.73 7.52
CA GLN A 112 14.84 -14.61 6.53
C GLN A 112 13.99 -15.89 6.47
N VAL A 113 13.39 -16.19 5.33
CA VAL A 113 12.53 -17.35 5.20
C VAL A 113 13.39 -18.62 5.26
N PRO A 114 13.07 -19.58 6.14
CA PRO A 114 13.87 -20.80 6.26
C PRO A 114 13.91 -21.60 4.96
N ASN A 115 15.10 -22.08 4.58
CA ASN A 115 15.34 -22.93 3.41
C ASN A 115 15.01 -22.26 2.07
N MET A 116 14.93 -20.92 2.04
CA MET A 116 14.70 -20.14 0.82
C MET A 116 15.65 -18.95 0.77
N ASP A 117 16.00 -18.55 -0.44
CA ASP A 117 16.73 -17.31 -0.67
C ASP A 117 15.75 -16.15 -0.80
N LEU A 118 15.05 -15.88 0.29
CA LEU A 118 14.04 -14.83 0.38
C LEU A 118 14.18 -14.08 1.71
N PHE A 119 14.49 -12.80 1.62
CA PHE A 119 14.48 -11.88 2.76
C PHE A 119 13.20 -11.04 2.70
N GLN A 120 12.55 -10.84 3.84
CA GLN A 120 11.30 -10.10 3.94
C GLN A 120 11.40 -8.97 4.95
N VAL A 121 10.75 -7.86 4.64
CA VAL A 121 10.50 -6.77 5.58
C VAL A 121 9.00 -6.55 5.66
N PHE A 122 8.49 -6.44 6.89
CA PHE A 122 7.08 -6.18 7.17
C PHE A 122 6.96 -4.85 7.88
N VAL A 123 6.08 -3.99 7.40
CA VAL A 123 5.80 -2.69 8.00
C VAL A 123 4.31 -2.39 7.84
N GLU A 124 3.71 -1.71 8.81
CA GLU A 124 2.33 -1.24 8.67
C GLU A 124 2.31 0.16 8.08
N ASP A 125 1.36 0.40 7.17
CA ASP A 125 1.07 1.75 6.71
C ASP A 125 0.38 2.56 7.82
N PRO A 126 0.14 3.88 7.65
CA PRO A 126 -0.51 4.68 8.69
C PRO A 126 -1.92 4.24 9.08
N ASN A 127 -2.55 3.36 8.32
CA ASN A 127 -3.91 2.87 8.57
C ASN A 127 -3.93 1.46 9.19
N GLY A 128 -2.76 0.89 9.49
CA GLY A 128 -2.65 -0.44 10.08
C GLY A 128 -2.71 -1.58 9.06
N ILE A 129 -2.49 -1.29 7.77
CA ILE A 129 -2.41 -2.31 6.75
C ILE A 129 -0.98 -2.83 6.68
N THR A 130 -0.81 -4.15 6.77
CA THR A 130 0.50 -4.78 6.66
C THR A 130 1.00 -4.77 5.23
N ILE A 131 2.20 -4.24 5.04
CA ILE A 131 2.92 -4.26 3.77
C ILE A 131 4.11 -5.19 3.91
N GLU A 132 4.21 -6.14 2.99
CA GLU A 132 5.30 -7.11 2.92
C GLU A 132 6.19 -6.77 1.74
N LEU A 133 7.48 -6.60 1.99
CA LEU A 133 8.47 -6.36 0.94
C LEU A 133 9.31 -7.61 0.80
N ASN A 134 9.29 -8.21 -0.39
CA ASN A 134 9.97 -9.45 -0.70
C ASN A 134 11.23 -9.19 -1.54
N TYR A 135 12.36 -9.59 -0.99
CA TYR A 135 13.67 -9.48 -1.63
C TYR A 135 14.12 -10.88 -2.00
N TRP A 136 13.73 -11.28 -3.21
CA TRP A 136 14.04 -12.59 -3.75
C TRP A 136 15.47 -12.66 -4.27
N GLY A 137 16.14 -13.78 -3.98
CA GLY A 137 17.38 -14.16 -4.62
C GLY A 137 17.16 -15.27 -5.64
N LYS A 138 17.99 -16.32 -5.58
CA LYS A 138 17.97 -17.42 -6.56
C LYS A 138 16.66 -18.24 -6.58
N ASP A 139 15.89 -18.19 -5.49
CA ASP A 139 14.64 -18.95 -5.37
C ASP A 139 13.42 -18.16 -5.88
N GLU A 140 13.64 -17.06 -6.58
CA GLU A 140 12.55 -16.25 -7.11
C GLU A 140 11.71 -17.07 -8.11
N PRO A 141 10.37 -17.15 -7.89
CA PRO A 141 9.50 -17.83 -8.82
C PRO A 141 9.52 -17.14 -10.19
N THR A 142 9.68 -17.95 -11.24
CA THR A 142 9.54 -17.46 -12.61
C THR A 142 8.09 -17.59 -13.04
N ALA A 143 7.57 -16.56 -13.70
CA ALA A 143 6.19 -16.56 -14.17
C ALA A 143 5.95 -17.61 -15.25
#